data_48f42d047949de503b9ebdf71933c4d2
#
_entry.id   48f42d047949de503b9ebdf71933c4d2
#
_cell.length_a   1.000
_cell.length_b   1.000
_cell.length_c   1.000
_cell.angle_alpha   90.00
_cell.angle_beta   90.00
_cell.angle_gamma   90.00
#
_symmetry.space_group_name_H-M   'P 1'
#
loop_
_entity.id
_entity.type
_entity.pdbx_description
1 polymer ?
#
loop_
_entity_poly.entity_id
_entity_poly.type
_entity_poly.pdbx_seq_one_letter_code
_entity_poly.pdbx_strand_id
1 'polypeptide(L)'
;MRQRPNLTEHHISVSRTARFYTTGPGDEKVERVWVVCHGYSQLASEFIKYFAPLEDGNTLVVAPEALSRFYPNRFSADKAEGRRVGASWMTREDRLTEIKDYVDYLTNLYEQLFSTIDRSKVELNVLGFSQGCATVSRWISESRKPVDRIILWAGGLPPEIDLTGGGLFNGAQLVYVVGTGDELVTEAVIQKEETRLREHAVPYRLIRFDGGHQLHRETLLRLAGENTSERDSGAR
;
A
#
# COMPACT_ATOMS: atom_id res chain seq x y z
N MET A 1 40.88 22.04 13.90
CA MET A 1 39.85 21.34 13.11
C MET A 1 39.99 19.84 13.41
N ARG A 2 38.98 19.20 13.99
CA ARG A 2 38.98 17.74 14.17
C ARG A 2 38.67 17.14 12.80
N GLN A 3 39.60 16.34 12.25
CA GLN A 3 39.34 15.54 11.06
C GLN A 3 38.14 14.62 11.36
N ARG A 4 37.11 14.63 10.46
CA ARG A 4 36.04 13.67 10.53
C ARG A 4 36.64 12.28 10.21
N PRO A 5 36.31 11.24 10.98
CA PRO A 5 36.77 9.90 10.69
C PRO A 5 36.30 9.50 9.28
N ASN A 6 37.14 8.77 8.56
CA ASN A 6 36.75 8.17 7.28
C ASN A 6 35.89 6.94 7.58
N LEU A 7 34.57 7.06 7.40
CA LEU A 7 33.60 5.98 7.65
C LEU A 7 33.36 5.19 6.37
N THR A 8 33.37 3.87 6.48
CA THR A 8 32.98 2.97 5.40
C THR A 8 31.70 2.26 5.82
N GLU A 9 30.66 2.34 5.00
CA GLU A 9 29.41 1.66 5.21
C GLU A 9 29.48 0.22 4.67
N HIS A 10 28.91 -0.72 5.41
CA HIS A 10 28.83 -2.13 5.04
C HIS A 10 27.43 -2.67 5.36
N HIS A 11 26.92 -3.55 4.48
CA HIS A 11 25.65 -4.23 4.66
C HIS A 11 25.86 -5.74 4.83
N ILE A 12 25.05 -6.37 5.67
CA ILE A 12 24.98 -7.81 5.83
C ILE A 12 23.49 -8.23 5.91
N SER A 13 23.11 -9.24 5.15
CA SER A 13 21.75 -9.78 5.21
C SER A 13 21.56 -10.63 6.47
N VAL A 14 20.46 -10.40 7.17
CA VAL A 14 20.04 -11.16 8.34
C VAL A 14 18.60 -11.63 8.20
N SER A 15 18.25 -12.79 8.74
CA SER A 15 16.87 -13.26 8.78
C SER A 15 16.07 -12.43 9.79
N ARG A 16 14.87 -11.97 9.37
CA ARG A 16 13.94 -11.24 10.23
C ARG A 16 12.53 -11.81 10.10
N THR A 17 11.88 -12.07 11.24
CA THR A 17 10.47 -12.45 11.25
C THR A 17 9.60 -11.22 11.04
N ALA A 18 8.81 -11.23 9.95
CA ALA A 18 7.75 -10.27 9.70
C ALA A 18 6.43 -10.81 10.23
N ARG A 19 5.47 -9.94 10.51
CA ARG A 19 4.11 -10.32 10.89
C ARG A 19 3.09 -9.65 9.98
N PHE A 20 1.97 -10.32 9.81
CA PHE A 20 0.79 -9.77 9.14
C PHE A 20 -0.46 -10.22 9.88
N TYR A 21 -1.56 -9.55 9.63
CA TYR A 21 -2.87 -9.88 10.20
C TYR A 21 -3.85 -10.19 9.09
N THR A 22 -4.81 -11.05 9.39
CA THR A 22 -5.87 -11.40 8.44
C THR A 22 -7.25 -11.28 9.12
N THR A 23 -8.26 -10.99 8.32
CA THR A 23 -9.68 -11.16 8.70
C THR A 23 -10.44 -11.71 7.49
N GLY A 24 -11.49 -12.47 7.75
CA GLY A 24 -12.24 -13.19 6.73
C GLY A 24 -11.82 -14.66 6.59
N PRO A 25 -12.37 -15.40 5.62
CA PRO A 25 -12.08 -16.81 5.39
C PRO A 25 -10.63 -16.99 4.89
N GLY A 26 -10.06 -18.17 5.17
CA GLY A 26 -8.73 -18.55 4.69
C GLY A 26 -8.75 -19.84 3.84
N ASP A 27 -9.91 -20.18 3.29
CA ASP A 27 -10.20 -21.44 2.59
C ASP A 27 -10.69 -21.22 1.16
N GLU A 28 -11.25 -22.27 0.55
CA GLU A 28 -11.78 -22.28 -0.82
C GLU A 28 -12.97 -21.31 -1.07
N LYS A 29 -13.52 -20.70 -0.03
CA LYS A 29 -14.62 -19.74 -0.15
C LYS A 29 -14.15 -18.33 -0.53
N VAL A 30 -12.83 -18.09 -0.53
CA VAL A 30 -12.28 -16.77 -0.87
C VAL A 30 -12.51 -16.49 -2.34
N GLU A 31 -13.25 -15.42 -2.62
CA GLU A 31 -13.46 -14.88 -3.97
C GLU A 31 -12.71 -13.57 -4.16
N ARG A 32 -12.42 -12.86 -3.06
CA ARG A 32 -11.70 -11.59 -3.07
C ARG A 32 -10.59 -11.56 -2.01
N VAL A 33 -9.44 -11.07 -2.41
CA VAL A 33 -8.32 -10.82 -1.51
C VAL A 33 -7.98 -9.34 -1.53
N TRP A 34 -7.85 -8.75 -0.34
CA TRP A 34 -7.37 -7.39 -0.16
C TRP A 34 -6.05 -7.42 0.60
N VAL A 35 -4.95 -7.05 -0.07
CA VAL A 35 -3.67 -6.81 0.61
C VAL A 35 -3.58 -5.32 0.91
N VAL A 36 -3.53 -4.94 2.20
CA VAL A 36 -3.67 -3.55 2.63
C VAL A 36 -2.44 -3.08 3.40
N CYS A 37 -1.67 -2.16 2.82
CA CYS A 37 -0.44 -1.60 3.40
C CYS A 37 -0.74 -0.27 4.10
N HIS A 38 -0.47 -0.22 5.39
CA HIS A 38 -0.73 0.92 6.26
C HIS A 38 0.18 2.13 5.98
N GLY A 39 -0.21 3.30 6.49
CA GLY A 39 0.59 4.52 6.45
C GLY A 39 1.69 4.56 7.51
N TYR A 40 2.53 5.62 7.44
CA TYR A 40 3.57 5.88 8.41
C TYR A 40 3.03 5.93 9.84
N SER A 41 3.77 5.34 10.78
CA SER A 41 3.43 5.30 12.21
C SER A 41 2.13 4.56 12.58
N GLN A 42 1.53 3.83 11.65
CA GLN A 42 0.41 2.93 11.94
C GLN A 42 0.92 1.51 12.22
N LEU A 43 0.12 0.70 12.93
CA LEU A 43 0.32 -0.74 13.07
C LEU A 43 -0.72 -1.48 12.23
N ALA A 44 -0.33 -2.59 11.62
CA ALA A 44 -1.23 -3.40 10.81
C ALA A 44 -2.43 -3.92 11.60
N SER A 45 -2.26 -4.24 12.89
CA SER A 45 -3.34 -4.68 13.79
C SER A 45 -4.44 -3.64 14.00
N GLU A 46 -4.09 -2.35 13.94
CA GLU A 46 -5.07 -1.25 14.02
C GLU A 46 -5.61 -0.90 12.64
N PHE A 47 -4.74 -0.91 11.62
CA PHE A 47 -5.12 -0.56 10.26
C PHE A 47 -6.14 -1.54 9.66
N ILE A 48 -5.99 -2.83 9.90
CA ILE A 48 -6.91 -3.85 9.38
C ILE A 48 -8.37 -3.64 9.85
N LYS A 49 -8.58 -3.02 11.01
CA LYS A 49 -9.93 -2.77 11.55
C LYS A 49 -10.79 -1.86 10.66
N TYR A 50 -10.17 -0.99 9.88
CA TYR A 50 -10.90 -0.16 8.91
C TYR A 50 -11.56 -0.97 7.81
N PHE A 51 -11.10 -2.20 7.58
CA PHE A 51 -11.58 -3.11 6.55
C PHE A 51 -12.63 -4.11 7.05
N ALA A 52 -13.00 -4.08 8.34
CA ALA A 52 -14.08 -4.89 8.89
C ALA A 52 -15.42 -4.78 8.10
N PRO A 53 -15.77 -3.60 7.51
CA PRO A 53 -16.96 -3.51 6.66
C PRO A 53 -16.93 -4.36 5.38
N LEU A 54 -15.79 -4.90 4.98
CA LEU A 54 -15.63 -5.80 3.82
C LEU A 54 -15.93 -7.27 4.16
N GLU A 55 -16.22 -7.56 5.42
CA GLU A 55 -16.51 -8.92 5.88
C GLU A 55 -17.88 -9.39 5.35
N ASP A 56 -17.86 -10.21 4.32
CA ASP A 56 -19.02 -10.74 3.61
C ASP A 56 -19.01 -12.28 3.50
N GLY A 57 -18.07 -12.93 4.18
CA GLY A 57 -17.87 -14.37 4.14
C GLY A 57 -17.02 -14.88 2.98
N ASN A 58 -16.74 -14.05 1.96
CA ASN A 58 -15.95 -14.42 0.77
C ASN A 58 -14.72 -13.51 0.56
N THR A 59 -14.55 -12.49 1.39
CA THR A 59 -13.44 -11.55 1.31
C THR A 59 -12.40 -11.82 2.38
N LEU A 60 -11.16 -12.09 1.98
CA LEU A 60 -9.98 -12.19 2.83
C LEU A 60 -9.24 -10.85 2.80
N VAL A 61 -9.06 -10.21 3.94
CA VAL A 61 -8.22 -9.03 4.10
C VAL A 61 -6.91 -9.43 4.76
N VAL A 62 -5.78 -9.01 4.17
CA VAL A 62 -4.42 -9.28 4.65
C VAL A 62 -3.71 -7.95 4.86
N ALA A 63 -3.30 -7.69 6.08
CA ALA A 63 -2.58 -6.48 6.45
C ALA A 63 -1.14 -6.82 6.89
N PRO A 64 -0.15 -6.73 6.01
CA PRO A 64 1.24 -6.83 6.38
C PRO A 64 1.67 -5.63 7.23
N GLU A 65 2.54 -5.86 8.21
CA GLU A 65 3.12 -4.80 9.01
C GLU A 65 4.53 -4.45 8.52
N ALA A 66 4.77 -3.16 8.37
CA ALA A 66 6.09 -2.66 8.01
C ALA A 66 7.17 -3.15 8.96
N LEU A 67 8.36 -3.42 8.42
CA LEU A 67 9.42 -4.09 9.18
C LEU A 67 10.01 -3.20 10.29
N SER A 68 10.05 -1.88 10.13
CA SER A 68 10.69 -0.97 11.07
C SER A 68 9.70 -0.41 12.08
N ARG A 69 9.68 -0.97 13.31
CA ARG A 69 8.85 -0.48 14.42
C ARG A 69 9.62 0.51 15.27
N PHE A 70 8.93 1.57 15.73
CA PHE A 70 9.51 2.65 16.52
C PHE A 70 8.49 3.28 17.47
N TYR A 71 8.95 4.13 18.36
CA TYR A 71 8.13 4.92 19.26
C TYR A 71 8.04 6.36 18.73
N PRO A 72 6.94 6.76 18.05
CA PRO A 72 6.83 8.09 17.43
C PRO A 72 6.92 9.22 18.44
N ASN A 73 6.38 9.03 19.65
CA ASN A 73 6.29 10.05 20.70
C ASN A 73 7.04 9.65 21.97
N ARG A 74 8.26 9.10 21.84
CA ARG A 74 9.03 8.54 22.96
C ARG A 74 9.25 9.54 24.12
N PHE A 75 9.32 10.83 23.81
CA PHE A 75 9.59 11.90 24.78
C PHE A 75 8.32 12.69 25.12
N SER A 76 7.12 12.19 24.81
CA SER A 76 5.87 12.82 25.24
C SER A 76 5.77 12.84 26.76
N ALA A 77 5.27 13.98 27.29
CA ALA A 77 4.94 14.11 28.71
C ALA A 77 3.79 13.16 29.11
N ASP A 78 2.92 12.80 28.16
CA ASP A 78 1.92 11.74 28.36
C ASP A 78 2.58 10.36 28.21
N LYS A 79 2.61 9.64 29.35
CA LYS A 79 3.20 8.30 29.42
C LYS A 79 2.49 7.27 28.53
N ALA A 80 1.20 7.43 28.29
CA ALA A 80 0.42 6.55 27.41
C ALA A 80 0.80 6.78 25.95
N GLU A 81 0.89 8.04 25.54
CA GLU A 81 1.33 8.45 24.21
C GLU A 81 2.80 8.05 23.93
N GLY A 82 3.70 8.24 24.91
CA GLY A 82 5.10 7.85 24.80
C GLY A 82 5.35 6.33 24.68
N ARG A 83 4.33 5.49 24.99
CA ARG A 83 4.36 4.03 24.81
C ARG A 83 3.75 3.57 23.50
N ARG A 84 3.10 4.46 22.75
CA ARG A 84 2.50 4.11 21.46
C ARG A 84 3.61 3.68 20.50
N VAL A 85 3.42 2.54 19.84
CA VAL A 85 4.33 2.01 18.82
C VAL A 85 3.72 2.28 17.45
N GLY A 86 4.55 2.68 16.50
CA GLY A 86 4.23 2.77 15.09
C GLY A 86 5.18 1.93 14.26
N ALA A 87 4.86 1.74 13.00
CA ALA A 87 5.73 1.08 12.04
C ALA A 87 5.93 1.95 10.79
N SER A 88 7.06 1.77 10.11
CA SER A 88 7.43 2.48 8.88
C SER A 88 7.95 1.49 7.86
N TRP A 89 7.54 1.68 6.60
CA TRP A 89 8.01 0.88 5.48
C TRP A 89 9.45 1.24 5.09
N MET A 90 9.76 2.52 5.16
CA MET A 90 11.11 3.04 4.93
C MET A 90 11.27 4.42 5.53
N THR A 91 12.53 4.83 5.71
CA THR A 91 12.93 6.18 6.01
C THR A 91 13.78 6.76 4.87
N ARG A 92 14.42 7.91 5.08
CA ARG A 92 15.41 8.45 4.13
C ARG A 92 16.77 7.76 4.27
N GLU A 93 17.04 7.24 5.47
CA GLU A 93 18.28 6.58 5.82
C GLU A 93 18.27 5.16 5.24
N ASP A 94 19.31 4.79 4.52
CA ASP A 94 19.45 3.51 3.83
C ASP A 94 18.21 3.08 3.01
N ARG A 95 17.62 4.06 2.34
CA ARG A 95 16.31 3.96 1.69
C ARG A 95 16.21 2.79 0.73
N LEU A 96 17.25 2.53 -0.08
CA LEU A 96 17.20 1.49 -1.12
C LEU A 96 17.22 0.08 -0.53
N THR A 97 17.95 -0.13 0.55
CA THR A 97 17.96 -1.40 1.28
C THR A 97 16.59 -1.66 1.92
N GLU A 98 16.01 -0.65 2.59
CA GLU A 98 14.66 -0.79 3.17
C GLU A 98 13.60 -1.09 2.10
N ILE A 99 13.70 -0.49 0.90
CA ILE A 99 12.80 -0.78 -0.23
C ILE A 99 12.94 -2.24 -0.66
N LYS A 100 14.16 -2.70 -0.89
CA LYS A 100 14.42 -4.09 -1.27
C LYS A 100 13.85 -5.06 -0.23
N ASP A 101 14.09 -4.82 1.03
CA ASP A 101 13.65 -5.69 2.14
C ASP A 101 12.13 -5.82 2.19
N TYR A 102 11.37 -4.71 2.06
CA TYR A 102 9.92 -4.83 2.07
C TYR A 102 9.34 -5.38 0.76
N VAL A 103 9.98 -5.16 -0.38
CA VAL A 103 9.58 -5.78 -1.65
C VAL A 103 9.75 -7.29 -1.58
N ASP A 104 10.88 -7.77 -1.09
CA ASP A 104 11.15 -9.19 -0.88
C ASP A 104 10.13 -9.79 0.12
N TYR A 105 9.87 -9.09 1.23
CA TYR A 105 8.88 -9.50 2.22
C TYR A 105 7.47 -9.63 1.64
N LEU A 106 6.98 -8.60 0.94
CA LEU A 106 5.64 -8.62 0.36
C LEU A 106 5.51 -9.65 -0.76
N THR A 107 6.59 -9.90 -1.50
CA THR A 107 6.63 -10.96 -2.51
C THR A 107 6.53 -12.34 -1.88
N ASN A 108 7.26 -12.58 -0.78
CA ASN A 108 7.17 -13.83 -0.03
C ASN A 108 5.77 -14.02 0.57
N LEU A 109 5.15 -12.94 1.06
CA LEU A 109 3.77 -12.98 1.56
C LEU A 109 2.79 -13.37 0.44
N TYR A 110 2.94 -12.78 -0.76
CA TYR A 110 2.14 -13.14 -1.93
C TYR A 110 2.26 -14.63 -2.25
N GLU A 111 3.49 -15.16 -2.33
CA GLU A 111 3.73 -16.57 -2.61
C GLU A 111 3.10 -17.48 -1.54
N GLN A 112 3.20 -17.10 -0.27
CA GLN A 112 2.59 -17.84 0.82
C GLN A 112 1.07 -17.85 0.72
N LEU A 113 0.42 -16.73 0.43
CA LEU A 113 -1.03 -16.64 0.29
C LEU A 113 -1.53 -17.50 -0.86
N PHE A 114 -0.89 -17.40 -2.02
CA PHE A 114 -1.31 -18.11 -3.24
C PHE A 114 -0.72 -19.52 -3.37
N SER A 115 -0.03 -20.01 -2.34
CA SER A 115 0.28 -21.44 -2.23
C SER A 115 -0.93 -22.30 -1.83
N THR A 116 -1.94 -21.68 -1.19
CA THR A 116 -3.15 -22.35 -0.72
C THR A 116 -4.43 -21.83 -1.39
N ILE A 117 -4.42 -20.61 -1.89
CA ILE A 117 -5.53 -19.97 -2.60
C ILE A 117 -5.20 -19.94 -4.10
N ASP A 118 -6.10 -20.47 -4.92
CA ASP A 118 -5.94 -20.41 -6.37
C ASP A 118 -6.10 -18.96 -6.88
N ARG A 119 -4.96 -18.34 -7.25
CA ARG A 119 -4.92 -16.94 -7.71
C ARG A 119 -5.84 -16.68 -8.91
N SER A 120 -6.07 -17.67 -9.76
CA SER A 120 -6.90 -17.54 -10.96
C SER A 120 -8.40 -17.40 -10.66
N LYS A 121 -8.82 -17.78 -9.46
CA LYS A 121 -10.22 -17.78 -9.02
C LYS A 121 -10.61 -16.61 -8.14
N VAL A 122 -9.66 -15.75 -7.77
CA VAL A 122 -9.89 -14.65 -6.84
C VAL A 122 -9.55 -13.31 -7.45
N GLU A 123 -10.31 -12.30 -7.09
CA GLU A 123 -9.98 -10.90 -7.37
C GLU A 123 -8.99 -10.39 -6.32
N LEU A 124 -7.82 -9.93 -6.75
CA LEU A 124 -6.80 -9.37 -5.87
C LEU A 124 -6.76 -7.84 -5.94
N ASN A 125 -7.14 -7.22 -4.85
CA ASN A 125 -7.05 -5.79 -4.63
C ASN A 125 -5.85 -5.49 -3.73
N VAL A 126 -4.96 -4.61 -4.18
CA VAL A 126 -3.82 -4.15 -3.38
C VAL A 126 -4.02 -2.68 -3.06
N LEU A 127 -4.14 -2.35 -1.78
CA LEU A 127 -4.35 -0.99 -1.31
C LEU A 127 -3.16 -0.50 -0.50
N GLY A 128 -2.65 0.68 -0.85
CA GLY A 128 -1.73 1.44 -0.01
C GLY A 128 -2.40 2.69 0.54
N PHE A 129 -2.19 2.96 1.82
CA PHE A 129 -2.61 4.21 2.46
C PHE A 129 -1.38 5.08 2.75
N SER A 130 -1.39 6.34 2.31
CA SER A 130 -0.32 7.31 2.60
C SER A 130 1.06 6.75 2.19
N GLN A 131 1.99 6.52 3.14
CA GLN A 131 3.28 5.86 2.86
C GLN A 131 3.11 4.49 2.18
N GLY A 132 2.03 3.77 2.51
CA GLY A 132 1.70 2.49 1.89
C GLY A 132 1.47 2.59 0.38
N CYS A 133 1.08 3.75 -0.17
CA CYS A 133 0.94 3.94 -1.62
C CYS A 133 2.28 3.71 -2.34
N ALA A 134 3.33 4.34 -1.85
CA ALA A 134 4.67 4.15 -2.41
C ALA A 134 5.16 2.70 -2.25
N THR A 135 4.80 2.07 -1.14
CA THR A 135 5.15 0.67 -0.84
C THR A 135 4.54 -0.29 -1.84
N VAL A 136 3.22 -0.25 -2.03
CA VAL A 136 2.52 -1.15 -2.97
C VAL A 136 2.93 -0.89 -4.42
N SER A 137 3.16 0.38 -4.78
CA SER A 137 3.59 0.75 -6.13
C SER A 137 4.95 0.13 -6.48
N ARG A 138 5.94 0.24 -5.58
CA ARG A 138 7.25 -0.37 -5.78
C ARG A 138 7.17 -1.89 -5.79
N TRP A 139 6.45 -2.45 -4.80
CA TRP A 139 6.30 -3.89 -4.71
C TRP A 139 5.75 -4.49 -6.01
N ILE A 140 4.64 -3.99 -6.53
CA ILE A 140 4.02 -4.55 -7.74
C ILE A 140 4.86 -4.24 -8.99
N SER A 141 5.47 -3.05 -9.08
CA SER A 141 6.35 -2.68 -10.18
C SER A 141 7.58 -3.59 -10.27
N GLU A 142 8.22 -3.92 -9.14
CA GLU A 142 9.43 -4.71 -9.10
C GLU A 142 9.17 -6.22 -9.18
N SER A 143 8.19 -6.72 -8.39
CA SER A 143 7.86 -8.15 -8.34
C SER A 143 7.11 -8.65 -9.56
N ARG A 144 6.44 -7.74 -10.29
CA ARG A 144 5.57 -8.04 -11.44
C ARG A 144 4.50 -9.10 -11.14
N LYS A 145 4.11 -9.24 -9.87
CA LYS A 145 3.04 -10.14 -9.49
C LYS A 145 1.70 -9.68 -10.06
N PRO A 146 0.89 -10.60 -10.63
CA PRO A 146 -0.40 -10.24 -11.18
C PRO A 146 -1.36 -9.81 -10.07
N VAL A 147 -1.92 -8.61 -10.22
CA VAL A 147 -2.97 -8.03 -9.37
C VAL A 147 -4.07 -7.49 -10.27
N ASP A 148 -5.30 -7.40 -9.78
CA ASP A 148 -6.42 -6.91 -10.57
C ASP A 148 -6.62 -5.40 -10.38
N ARG A 149 -6.40 -4.91 -9.15
CA ARG A 149 -6.56 -3.50 -8.84
C ARG A 149 -5.49 -3.02 -7.87
N ILE A 150 -4.92 -1.85 -8.14
CA ILE A 150 -4.04 -1.11 -7.23
C ILE A 150 -4.76 0.16 -6.80
N ILE A 151 -4.93 0.33 -5.50
CA ILE A 151 -5.63 1.46 -4.89
C ILE A 151 -4.63 2.29 -4.09
N LEU A 152 -4.40 3.52 -4.53
CA LEU A 152 -3.54 4.49 -3.88
C LEU A 152 -4.43 5.48 -3.10
N TRP A 153 -4.51 5.28 -1.79
CA TRP A 153 -5.38 6.05 -0.92
C TRP A 153 -4.58 7.09 -0.13
N ALA A 154 -4.92 8.35 -0.32
CA ALA A 154 -4.24 9.49 0.32
C ALA A 154 -2.71 9.47 0.09
N GLY A 155 -2.30 9.19 -1.15
CA GLY A 155 -0.91 9.16 -1.59
C GLY A 155 -0.82 8.97 -3.09
N GLY A 156 0.41 8.92 -3.63
CA GLY A 156 0.66 8.80 -5.06
C GLY A 156 1.78 7.83 -5.39
N LEU A 157 2.10 7.75 -6.68
CA LEU A 157 3.21 6.95 -7.19
C LEU A 157 4.56 7.59 -6.82
N PRO A 158 5.53 6.79 -6.38
CA PRO A 158 6.90 7.28 -6.24
C PRO A 158 7.44 7.86 -7.56
N PRO A 159 8.28 8.91 -7.50
CA PRO A 159 8.78 9.57 -8.70
C PRO A 159 9.66 8.67 -9.57
N GLU A 160 10.30 7.66 -8.98
CA GLU A 160 11.14 6.71 -9.68
C GLU A 160 10.40 5.59 -10.40
N ILE A 161 9.08 5.46 -10.23
CA ILE A 161 8.30 4.46 -10.98
C ILE A 161 8.33 4.83 -12.47
N ASP A 162 8.83 3.91 -13.28
CA ASP A 162 8.85 4.05 -14.73
C ASP A 162 7.43 3.90 -15.28
N LEU A 163 6.92 4.98 -15.88
CA LEU A 163 5.60 5.02 -16.51
C LEU A 163 5.66 4.73 -18.02
N THR A 164 6.86 4.50 -18.56
CA THR A 164 7.04 4.20 -19.99
C THR A 164 6.72 2.74 -20.29
N GLY A 165 6.31 2.46 -21.52
CA GLY A 165 6.22 1.08 -22.02
C GLY A 165 4.88 0.35 -21.81
N GLY A 166 3.79 1.02 -21.38
CA GLY A 166 2.42 0.49 -21.45
C GLY A 166 2.10 -0.73 -20.56
N GLY A 167 3.10 -1.24 -19.83
CA GLY A 167 2.97 -2.44 -18.98
C GLY A 167 2.99 -2.15 -17.48
N LEU A 168 2.77 -0.90 -17.09
CA LEU A 168 2.73 -0.54 -15.67
C LEU A 168 1.69 -1.40 -14.95
N PHE A 169 2.15 -2.04 -13.87
CA PHE A 169 1.33 -2.94 -13.06
C PHE A 169 0.65 -4.09 -13.82
N ASN A 170 1.22 -4.52 -14.96
CA ASN A 170 0.71 -5.67 -15.74
C ASN A 170 -0.77 -5.55 -16.13
N GLY A 171 -1.26 -4.33 -16.37
CA GLY A 171 -2.64 -4.08 -16.76
C GLY A 171 -3.64 -4.03 -15.59
N ALA A 172 -3.18 -4.00 -14.35
CA ALA A 172 -4.04 -3.78 -13.21
C ALA A 172 -4.75 -2.41 -13.28
N GLN A 173 -5.99 -2.35 -12.80
CA GLN A 173 -6.71 -1.10 -12.68
C GLN A 173 -6.04 -0.20 -11.62
N LEU A 174 -5.61 1.00 -12.00
CA LEU A 174 -5.05 1.99 -11.09
C LEU A 174 -6.13 2.95 -10.59
N VAL A 175 -6.33 3.00 -9.28
CA VAL A 175 -7.34 3.85 -8.63
C VAL A 175 -6.67 4.74 -7.61
N TYR A 176 -6.90 6.04 -7.73
CA TYR A 176 -6.54 7.03 -6.70
C TYR A 176 -7.76 7.38 -5.88
N VAL A 177 -7.59 7.45 -4.55
CA VAL A 177 -8.65 7.88 -3.63
C VAL A 177 -8.10 8.98 -2.74
N VAL A 178 -8.74 10.15 -2.76
CA VAL A 178 -8.26 11.34 -2.04
C VAL A 178 -9.41 12.05 -1.34
N GLY A 179 -9.13 12.57 -0.14
CA GLY A 179 -10.03 13.46 0.57
C GLY A 179 -9.94 14.88 0.03
N THR A 180 -11.08 15.57 -0.14
CA THR A 180 -11.11 16.96 -0.61
C THR A 180 -10.50 17.95 0.38
N GLY A 181 -10.42 17.58 1.67
CA GLY A 181 -9.78 18.33 2.75
C GLY A 181 -8.44 17.73 3.21
N ASP A 182 -7.79 16.91 2.37
CA ASP A 182 -6.49 16.32 2.73
C ASP A 182 -5.39 17.39 2.66
N GLU A 183 -4.77 17.69 3.81
CA GLU A 183 -3.70 18.69 3.93
C GLU A 183 -2.34 18.18 3.44
N LEU A 184 -2.15 16.86 3.34
CA LEU A 184 -0.91 16.24 2.88
C LEU A 184 -0.94 15.95 1.37
N VAL A 185 -2.11 15.57 0.84
CA VAL A 185 -2.32 15.31 -0.59
C VAL A 185 -3.24 16.40 -1.15
N THR A 186 -2.67 17.60 -1.30
CA THR A 186 -3.39 18.77 -1.79
C THR A 186 -3.78 18.65 -3.25
N GLU A 187 -4.74 19.45 -3.71
CA GLU A 187 -5.15 19.50 -5.11
C GLU A 187 -3.96 19.72 -6.07
N ALA A 188 -2.99 20.55 -5.67
CA ALA A 188 -1.78 20.76 -6.47
C ALA A 188 -0.93 19.49 -6.63
N VAL A 189 -0.86 18.66 -5.59
CA VAL A 189 -0.19 17.34 -5.65
C VAL A 189 -0.93 16.40 -6.59
N ILE A 190 -2.26 16.38 -6.49
CA ILE A 190 -3.12 15.55 -7.36
C ILE A 190 -2.96 15.96 -8.82
N GLN A 191 -3.06 17.24 -9.14
CA GLN A 191 -2.91 17.77 -10.50
C GLN A 191 -1.55 17.44 -11.13
N LYS A 192 -0.47 17.53 -10.34
CA LYS A 192 0.86 17.12 -10.77
C LYS A 192 0.91 15.64 -11.13
N GLU A 193 0.32 14.79 -10.30
CA GLU A 193 0.27 13.35 -10.53
C GLU A 193 -0.59 13.01 -11.75
N GLU A 194 -1.77 13.61 -11.89
CA GLU A 194 -2.63 13.44 -13.08
C GLU A 194 -1.94 13.87 -14.37
N THR A 195 -1.16 14.96 -14.33
CA THR A 195 -0.39 15.41 -15.48
C THR A 195 0.66 14.37 -15.86
N ARG A 196 1.42 13.86 -14.88
CA ARG A 196 2.42 12.81 -15.08
C ARG A 196 1.81 11.54 -15.69
N LEU A 197 0.65 11.10 -15.21
CA LEU A 197 -0.04 9.92 -15.73
C LEU A 197 -0.52 10.13 -17.17
N ARG A 198 -1.09 11.29 -17.47
CA ARG A 198 -1.57 11.65 -18.82
C ARG A 198 -0.44 11.75 -19.83
N GLU A 199 0.70 12.36 -19.47
CA GLU A 199 1.87 12.47 -20.32
C GLU A 199 2.42 11.10 -20.77
N HIS A 200 2.20 10.07 -19.94
CA HIS A 200 2.64 8.70 -20.22
C HIS A 200 1.49 7.77 -20.66
N ALA A 201 0.30 8.33 -20.94
CA ALA A 201 -0.89 7.58 -21.32
C ALA A 201 -1.24 6.43 -20.36
N VAL A 202 -0.97 6.60 -19.06
CA VAL A 202 -1.32 5.61 -18.02
C VAL A 202 -2.79 5.78 -17.67
N PRO A 203 -3.64 4.76 -17.89
CA PRO A 203 -5.04 4.83 -17.50
C PRO A 203 -5.16 4.78 -15.97
N TYR A 204 -5.99 5.64 -15.43
CA TYR A 204 -6.28 5.70 -14.01
C TYR A 204 -7.70 6.18 -13.74
N ARG A 205 -8.19 5.92 -12.55
CA ARG A 205 -9.44 6.46 -12.02
C ARG A 205 -9.16 7.27 -10.77
N LEU A 206 -9.71 8.45 -10.66
CA LEU A 206 -9.60 9.32 -9.48
C LEU A 206 -10.96 9.41 -8.78
N ILE A 207 -10.99 9.08 -7.51
CA ILE A 207 -12.16 9.14 -6.64
C ILE A 207 -11.89 10.18 -5.55
N ARG A 208 -12.80 11.14 -5.41
CA ARG A 208 -12.78 12.11 -4.33
C ARG A 208 -13.88 11.81 -3.31
N PHE A 209 -13.59 12.02 -2.03
CA PHE A 209 -14.58 11.96 -0.96
C PHE A 209 -14.45 13.20 -0.08
N ASP A 210 -15.51 13.57 0.58
CA ASP A 210 -15.50 14.68 1.56
C ASP A 210 -14.85 14.21 2.85
N GLY A 211 -13.63 14.70 3.12
CA GLY A 211 -12.82 14.31 4.28
C GLY A 211 -11.35 14.65 4.12
N GLY A 212 -10.58 14.40 5.18
CA GLY A 212 -9.15 14.66 5.25
C GLY A 212 -8.28 13.44 4.91
N HIS A 213 -7.09 13.38 5.52
CA HIS A 213 -6.10 12.31 5.36
C HIS A 213 -6.51 11.03 6.11
N GLN A 214 -7.53 10.34 5.62
CA GLN A 214 -8.13 9.18 6.29
C GLN A 214 -8.76 8.19 5.31
N LEU A 215 -9.02 6.96 5.77
CA LEU A 215 -9.90 6.03 5.06
C LEU A 215 -11.36 6.48 5.24
N HIS A 216 -12.16 6.41 4.18
CA HIS A 216 -13.57 6.76 4.19
C HIS A 216 -14.42 5.51 3.92
N ARG A 217 -15.25 5.14 4.91
CA ARG A 217 -15.98 3.88 4.94
C ARG A 217 -16.86 3.67 3.70
N GLU A 218 -17.63 4.68 3.31
CA GLU A 218 -18.56 4.56 2.17
C GLU A 218 -17.83 4.39 0.85
N THR A 219 -16.71 5.13 0.65
CA THR A 219 -15.87 4.98 -0.53
C THR A 219 -15.22 3.60 -0.60
N LEU A 220 -14.78 3.06 0.55
CA LEU A 220 -14.23 1.71 0.64
C LEU A 220 -15.26 0.65 0.23
N LEU A 221 -16.49 0.75 0.79
CA LEU A 221 -17.58 -0.17 0.45
C LEU A 221 -17.98 -0.08 -1.03
N ARG A 222 -18.03 1.13 -1.59
CA ARG A 222 -18.30 1.31 -3.02
C ARG A 222 -17.24 0.62 -3.88
N LEU A 223 -15.96 0.83 -3.59
CA LEU A 223 -14.86 0.16 -4.29
C LEU A 223 -14.92 -1.37 -4.18
N ALA A 224 -15.29 -1.88 -3.02
CA ALA A 224 -15.41 -3.32 -2.80
C ALA A 224 -16.60 -3.95 -3.53
N GLY A 225 -17.66 -3.18 -3.76
CA GLY A 225 -18.84 -3.63 -4.52
C GLY A 225 -18.67 -3.57 -6.04
N GLU A 226 -17.61 -2.94 -6.54
CA GLU A 226 -17.31 -2.85 -7.97
C GLU A 226 -16.54 -4.10 -8.43
N ASN A 227 -17.06 -4.82 -9.42
CA ASN A 227 -16.36 -5.93 -10.06
C ASN A 227 -15.28 -5.41 -11.01
N THR A 228 -14.06 -5.94 -10.90
CA THR A 228 -12.97 -5.63 -11.85
C THR A 228 -13.17 -6.24 -13.23
N SER A 229 -14.11 -7.17 -13.38
CA SER A 229 -14.46 -7.85 -14.63
C SER A 229 -15.32 -7.01 -15.59
N GLU A 230 -15.91 -5.88 -15.14
CA GLU A 230 -16.58 -4.93 -16.04
C GLU A 230 -15.53 -4.05 -16.77
N ARG A 231 -14.64 -4.70 -17.51
CA ARG A 231 -13.75 -4.04 -18.46
C ARG A 231 -14.56 -3.65 -19.70
N ASP A 232 -14.48 -2.37 -20.07
CA ASP A 232 -14.93 -1.80 -21.36
C ASP A 232 -16.42 -1.50 -21.55
N SER A 233 -16.99 -0.54 -20.79
CA SER A 233 -18.13 0.20 -21.35
C SER A 233 -18.12 1.72 -21.07
N GLY A 234 -17.00 2.31 -20.65
CA GLY A 234 -16.94 3.70 -20.19
C GLY A 234 -15.87 4.61 -20.80
N ALA A 235 -15.25 4.26 -21.92
CA ALA A 235 -14.35 5.15 -22.66
C ALA A 235 -15.01 5.59 -23.97
N ARG A 236 -15.82 6.66 -23.91
CA ARG A 236 -16.17 7.52 -25.07
C ARG A 236 -16.11 8.97 -24.66
#